data_210ab1732a3afef63e80adefc629ee5c
#
_entry.id   210ab1732a3afef63e80adefc629ee5c
#
_cell.length_a   1.000
_cell.length_b   1.000
_cell.length_c   1.000
_cell.angle_alpha   90.00
_cell.angle_beta   90.00
_cell.angle_gamma   90.00
#
_symmetry.space_group_name_H-M   'P 1'
#
loop_
_entity.id
_entity.type
_entity.pdbx_description
1 polymer ?
#
loop_
_entity_poly.entity_id
_entity_poly.type
_entity_poly.pdbx_seq_one_letter_code
_entity_poly.pdbx_strand_id
1 'polypeptide(L)'
;MMTAMRFRHEVTYDAAPADVFAMLADPAFREAACAAQDVISAEVEVERTGEGFTLTIDQLQRTDDLPSFARTFAGDSTRAIQREVWTDPTGGTLEIDAPGKPSQVRGTITLVDGGGTTTEVVELDLRIKVPLIGGKLEKLLAEKITAGMEAEHTVGVTYLEGQR
;
A
#
# COMPACT_ATOMS: atom_id res chain seq x y z
N MET A 1 21.04 -15.62 -9.35
CA MET A 1 19.56 -15.50 -9.29
C MET A 1 19.19 -14.48 -8.22
N MET A 2 18.34 -13.52 -8.56
CA MET A 2 17.89 -12.53 -7.61
C MET A 2 16.65 -13.04 -6.90
N THR A 3 16.69 -13.05 -5.56
CA THR A 3 15.59 -13.51 -4.71
C THR A 3 14.78 -12.30 -4.27
N ALA A 4 13.44 -12.42 -4.32
CA ALA A 4 12.57 -11.37 -3.84
C ALA A 4 12.73 -11.18 -2.32
N MET A 5 12.59 -9.94 -1.86
CA MET A 5 12.56 -9.63 -0.44
C MET A 5 11.15 -9.90 0.11
N ARG A 6 11.07 -10.66 1.20
CA ARG A 6 9.80 -10.88 1.89
C ARG A 6 9.52 -9.69 2.81
N PHE A 7 8.31 -9.18 2.71
CA PHE A 7 7.85 -8.05 3.51
C PHE A 7 6.59 -8.46 4.28
N ARG A 8 6.52 -8.06 5.54
CA ARG A 8 5.32 -8.23 6.35
C ARG A 8 5.18 -7.05 7.30
N HIS A 9 4.00 -6.47 7.33
CA HIS A 9 3.69 -5.39 8.26
C HIS A 9 2.24 -5.50 8.73
N GLU A 10 1.99 -5.12 9.97
CA GLU A 10 0.66 -5.15 10.57
C GLU A 10 0.31 -3.80 11.16
N VAL A 11 -0.95 -3.42 11.02
CA VAL A 11 -1.52 -2.30 11.75
C VAL A 11 -2.84 -2.75 12.37
N THR A 12 -3.15 -2.25 13.56
CA THR A 12 -4.36 -2.64 14.29
C THR A 12 -5.28 -1.43 14.48
N TYR A 13 -6.55 -1.64 14.20
CA TYR A 13 -7.61 -0.65 14.39
C TYR A 13 -8.54 -1.11 15.52
N ASP A 14 -9.00 -0.15 16.32
CA ASP A 14 -9.99 -0.39 17.38
C ASP A 14 -11.40 -0.31 16.77
N ALA A 15 -11.70 -1.27 15.90
CA ALA A 15 -12.95 -1.35 15.17
C ALA A 15 -13.16 -2.78 14.67
N ALA A 16 -14.40 -3.15 14.41
CA ALA A 16 -14.75 -4.46 13.87
C ALA A 16 -14.26 -4.61 12.43
N PRO A 17 -13.98 -5.84 11.96
CA PRO A 17 -13.54 -6.07 10.58
C PRO A 17 -14.44 -5.47 9.52
N ALA A 18 -15.75 -5.50 9.70
CA ALA A 18 -16.70 -4.91 8.75
C ALA A 18 -16.49 -3.41 8.58
N ASP A 19 -16.18 -2.70 9.68
CA ASP A 19 -15.94 -1.26 9.65
C ASP A 19 -14.61 -0.93 8.98
N VAL A 20 -13.58 -1.72 9.26
CA VAL A 20 -12.26 -1.56 8.62
C VAL A 20 -12.36 -1.86 7.13
N PHE A 21 -13.07 -2.92 6.75
CA PHE A 21 -13.30 -3.25 5.35
C PHE A 21 -14.03 -2.12 4.61
N ALA A 22 -15.10 -1.59 5.21
CA ALA A 22 -15.86 -0.49 4.62
C ALA A 22 -14.98 0.76 4.42
N MET A 23 -14.11 1.04 5.38
CA MET A 23 -13.14 2.14 5.28
C MET A 23 -12.18 1.91 4.11
N LEU A 24 -11.61 0.71 4.00
CA LEU A 24 -10.65 0.38 2.94
C LEU A 24 -11.29 0.44 1.54
N ALA A 25 -12.61 0.25 1.45
CA ALA A 25 -13.36 0.34 0.22
C ALA A 25 -13.88 1.76 -0.08
N ASP A 26 -13.66 2.71 0.82
CA ASP A 26 -14.12 4.09 0.65
C ASP A 26 -13.07 4.92 -0.09
N PRO A 27 -13.38 5.42 -1.31
CA PRO A 27 -12.41 6.22 -2.06
C PRO A 27 -11.99 7.50 -1.31
N ALA A 28 -12.86 8.10 -0.52
CA ALA A 28 -12.51 9.28 0.26
C ALA A 28 -11.42 8.99 1.29
N PHE A 29 -11.47 7.81 1.94
CA PHE A 29 -10.40 7.38 2.84
C PHE A 29 -9.09 7.20 2.09
N ARG A 30 -9.13 6.52 0.94
CA ARG A 30 -7.92 6.27 0.15
C ARG A 30 -7.29 7.57 -0.36
N GLU A 31 -8.10 8.53 -0.75
CA GLU A 31 -7.62 9.86 -1.16
C GLU A 31 -6.94 10.58 0.00
N ALA A 32 -7.54 10.53 1.19
CA ALA A 32 -6.95 11.14 2.39
C ALA A 32 -5.63 10.46 2.78
N ALA A 33 -5.56 9.14 2.65
CA ALA A 33 -4.33 8.38 2.92
C ALA A 33 -3.22 8.76 1.94
N CYS A 34 -3.53 8.94 0.66
CA CYS A 34 -2.56 9.41 -0.34
C CYS A 34 -2.06 10.83 0.00
N ALA A 35 -2.96 11.72 0.37
CA ALA A 35 -2.59 13.09 0.75
C ALA A 35 -1.66 13.11 1.96
N ALA A 36 -1.89 12.21 2.93
CA ALA A 36 -1.05 12.12 4.13
C ALA A 36 0.37 11.62 3.80
N GLN A 37 0.57 10.98 2.66
CA GLN A 37 1.89 10.50 2.23
C GLN A 37 2.64 11.52 1.38
N ASP A 38 2.09 12.72 1.20
CA ASP A 38 2.69 13.83 0.46
C ASP A 38 3.11 13.44 -0.96
N VAL A 39 2.23 12.72 -1.65
CA VAL A 39 2.44 12.40 -3.07
C VAL A 39 2.21 13.63 -3.95
N ILE A 40 2.81 13.66 -5.12
CA ILE A 40 2.64 14.78 -6.07
C ILE A 40 1.20 14.80 -6.58
N SER A 41 0.67 13.63 -6.94
CA SER A 41 -0.71 13.46 -7.41
C SER A 41 -1.17 12.03 -7.15
N ALA A 42 -2.48 11.85 -7.05
CA ALA A 42 -3.08 10.52 -6.93
C ALA A 42 -4.47 10.51 -7.55
N GLU A 43 -4.76 9.45 -8.28
CA GLU A 43 -6.11 9.16 -8.77
C GLU A 43 -6.56 7.85 -8.15
N VAL A 44 -7.69 7.87 -7.46
CA VAL A 44 -8.23 6.72 -6.74
C VAL A 44 -9.53 6.29 -7.40
N GLU A 45 -9.61 5.01 -7.74
CA GLU A 45 -10.83 4.40 -8.28
C GLU A 45 -11.18 3.16 -7.47
N VAL A 46 -12.42 3.09 -7.02
CA VAL A 46 -12.96 1.93 -6.31
C VAL A 46 -14.20 1.45 -7.04
N GLU A 47 -14.26 0.15 -7.32
CA GLU A 47 -15.41 -0.50 -7.92
C GLU A 47 -15.87 -1.63 -7.02
N ARG A 48 -17.14 -1.61 -6.63
CA ARG A 48 -17.74 -2.69 -5.84
C ARG A 48 -17.99 -3.90 -6.72
N THR A 49 -17.61 -5.09 -6.25
CA THR A 49 -17.75 -6.35 -7.00
C THR A 49 -18.27 -7.44 -6.04
N GLY A 50 -19.58 -7.71 -6.09
CA GLY A 50 -20.17 -8.69 -5.18
C GLY A 50 -19.97 -8.31 -3.72
N GLU A 51 -19.33 -9.18 -2.95
CA GLU A 51 -19.03 -8.94 -1.53
C GLU A 51 -17.69 -8.20 -1.33
N GLY A 52 -16.98 -7.94 -2.40
CA GLY A 52 -15.66 -7.30 -2.35
C GLY A 52 -15.61 -5.99 -3.10
N PHE A 53 -14.40 -5.63 -3.50
CA PHE A 53 -14.16 -4.44 -4.33
C PHE A 53 -12.82 -4.57 -5.04
N THR A 54 -12.64 -3.75 -6.07
CA THR A 54 -11.33 -3.53 -6.67
C THR A 54 -10.93 -2.08 -6.43
N LEU A 55 -9.65 -1.88 -6.18
CA LEU A 55 -9.07 -0.56 -5.97
C LEU A 55 -7.94 -0.37 -6.97
N THR A 56 -7.89 0.82 -7.57
CA THR A 56 -6.71 1.26 -8.33
C THR A 56 -6.31 2.63 -7.83
N ILE A 57 -5.04 2.76 -7.43
CA ILE A 57 -4.45 4.05 -7.07
C ILE A 57 -3.30 4.29 -8.04
N ASP A 58 -3.44 5.31 -8.87
CA ASP A 58 -2.39 5.75 -9.79
C ASP A 58 -1.79 7.02 -9.21
N GLN A 59 -0.56 6.94 -8.72
CA GLN A 59 0.05 8.05 -8.01
C GLN A 59 1.43 8.40 -8.57
N LEU A 60 1.76 9.67 -8.47
CA LEU A 60 3.08 10.18 -8.79
C LEU A 60 3.77 10.54 -7.47
N GLN A 61 4.88 9.91 -7.20
CA GLN A 61 5.59 10.02 -5.93
C GLN A 61 6.84 10.88 -6.04
N ARG A 62 7.15 11.62 -4.97
CA ARG A 62 8.38 12.40 -4.87
C ARG A 62 9.57 11.47 -4.67
N THR A 63 10.72 11.88 -5.16
CA THR A 63 11.97 11.14 -5.01
C THR A 63 13.07 11.98 -4.36
N ASP A 64 12.77 13.24 -4.02
CA ASP A 64 13.75 14.17 -3.46
C ASP A 64 14.25 13.77 -2.06
N ASP A 65 13.52 12.93 -1.35
CA ASP A 65 13.92 12.39 -0.05
C ASP A 65 14.73 11.08 -0.14
N LEU A 66 14.93 10.57 -1.36
CA LEU A 66 15.68 9.34 -1.58
C LEU A 66 17.19 9.57 -1.60
N PRO A 67 18.00 8.58 -1.17
CA PRO A 67 19.46 8.63 -1.36
C PRO A 67 19.81 8.74 -2.85
N SER A 68 20.97 9.30 -3.16
CA SER A 68 21.37 9.54 -4.56
C SER A 68 21.37 8.29 -5.44
N PHE A 69 21.78 7.13 -4.91
CA PHE A 69 21.77 5.89 -5.69
C PHE A 69 20.35 5.49 -6.10
N ALA A 70 19.38 5.73 -5.24
CA ALA A 70 17.97 5.43 -5.51
C ALA A 70 17.35 6.45 -6.46
N ARG A 71 17.71 7.74 -6.33
CA ARG A 71 17.22 8.78 -7.24
C ARG A 71 17.71 8.56 -8.67
N THR A 72 18.93 8.04 -8.85
CA THR A 72 19.44 7.70 -10.16
C THR A 72 18.54 6.65 -10.83
N PHE A 73 18.05 5.70 -10.06
CA PHE A 73 17.12 4.67 -10.54
C PHE A 73 15.70 5.24 -10.72
N ALA A 74 15.18 5.95 -9.71
CA ALA A 74 13.80 6.41 -9.68
C ALA A 74 13.53 7.63 -10.56
N GLY A 75 14.53 8.49 -10.80
CA GLY A 75 14.37 9.74 -11.53
C GLY A 75 13.82 10.85 -10.63
N ASP A 76 13.31 11.92 -11.25
CA ASP A 76 12.79 13.09 -10.53
C ASP A 76 11.45 12.80 -9.84
N SER A 77 10.70 11.84 -10.36
CA SER A 77 9.46 11.35 -9.76
C SER A 77 9.25 9.90 -10.21
N THR A 78 8.45 9.16 -9.44
CA THR A 78 8.11 7.78 -9.77
C THR A 78 6.61 7.61 -9.79
N ARG A 79 6.11 7.05 -10.89
CA ARG A 79 4.72 6.63 -10.98
C ARG A 79 4.57 5.25 -10.37
N ALA A 80 3.60 5.10 -9.47
CA ALA A 80 3.27 3.81 -8.88
C ALA A 80 1.77 3.55 -9.07
N ILE A 81 1.44 2.36 -9.54
CA ILE A 81 0.05 1.95 -9.73
C ILE A 81 -0.20 0.78 -8.77
N GLN A 82 -1.03 1.04 -7.76
CA GLN A 82 -1.43 0.04 -6.78
C GLN A 82 -2.79 -0.51 -7.15
N ARG A 83 -2.91 -1.83 -7.16
CA ARG A 83 -4.17 -2.53 -7.40
C ARG A 83 -4.44 -3.49 -6.27
N GLU A 84 -5.68 -3.45 -5.77
CA GLU A 84 -6.15 -4.41 -4.78
C GLU A 84 -7.40 -5.06 -5.31
N VAL A 85 -7.50 -6.37 -5.14
CA VAL A 85 -8.69 -7.14 -5.50
C VAL A 85 -9.16 -7.90 -4.27
N TRP A 86 -10.31 -7.50 -3.75
CA TRP A 86 -10.95 -8.11 -2.59
C TRP A 86 -12.19 -8.86 -3.05
N THR A 87 -12.20 -10.17 -2.87
CA THR A 87 -13.34 -11.02 -3.24
C THR A 87 -14.37 -11.11 -2.13
N ASP A 88 -13.93 -10.86 -0.90
CA ASP A 88 -14.79 -10.85 0.29
C ASP A 88 -14.17 -9.92 1.35
N PRO A 89 -14.86 -9.70 2.51
CA PRO A 89 -14.36 -8.77 3.53
C PRO A 89 -13.15 -9.25 4.34
N THR A 90 -12.68 -10.48 4.14
CA THR A 90 -11.58 -11.02 4.97
C THR A 90 -10.19 -10.72 4.41
N GLY A 91 -10.08 -10.44 3.12
CA GLY A 91 -8.79 -10.17 2.52
C GLY A 91 -8.83 -10.05 1.01
N GLY A 92 -7.68 -9.73 0.46
CA GLY A 92 -7.51 -9.55 -0.95
C GLY A 92 -6.06 -9.66 -1.39
N THR A 93 -5.83 -9.40 -2.67
CA THR A 93 -4.48 -9.34 -3.24
C THR A 93 -4.06 -7.89 -3.43
N LEU A 94 -2.76 -7.66 -3.40
CA LEU A 94 -2.17 -6.34 -3.62
C LEU A 94 -1.03 -6.44 -4.61
N GLU A 95 -1.04 -5.53 -5.59
CA GLU A 95 0.03 -5.39 -6.56
C GLU A 95 0.43 -3.93 -6.68
N ILE A 96 1.73 -3.66 -6.80
CA ILE A 96 2.22 -2.30 -7.10
C ILE A 96 3.21 -2.42 -8.25
N ASP A 97 2.94 -1.69 -9.32
CA ASP A 97 3.81 -1.60 -10.48
C ASP A 97 4.32 -0.17 -10.64
N ALA A 98 5.57 -0.04 -11.05
CA ALA A 98 6.17 1.23 -11.44
C ALA A 98 6.44 1.15 -12.94
N PRO A 99 5.59 1.73 -13.80
CA PRO A 99 5.75 1.62 -15.25
C PRO A 99 7.13 2.06 -15.73
N GLY A 100 7.74 1.25 -16.56
CA GLY A 100 9.09 1.51 -17.09
C GLY A 100 10.22 1.17 -16.13
N LYS A 101 9.93 0.65 -14.94
CA LYS A 101 10.93 0.24 -13.96
C LYS A 101 10.91 -1.27 -13.77
N PRO A 102 12.06 -1.91 -13.47
CA PRO A 102 12.13 -3.35 -13.26
C PRO A 102 11.74 -3.74 -11.82
N SER A 103 10.63 -3.20 -11.30
CA SER A 103 10.17 -3.49 -9.95
C SER A 103 8.81 -4.18 -9.98
N GLN A 104 8.62 -5.11 -9.04
CA GLN A 104 7.36 -5.81 -8.84
C GLN A 104 7.08 -5.94 -7.36
N VAL A 105 5.84 -5.65 -6.97
CA VAL A 105 5.33 -5.87 -5.61
C VAL A 105 4.07 -6.70 -5.76
N ARG A 106 4.02 -7.84 -5.08
CA ARG A 106 2.89 -8.78 -5.14
C ARG A 106 2.66 -9.39 -3.79
N GLY A 107 1.42 -9.50 -3.40
CA GLY A 107 1.10 -10.19 -2.16
C GLY A 107 -0.35 -10.09 -1.76
N THR A 108 -0.58 -10.13 -0.44
CA THR A 108 -1.92 -10.23 0.13
C THR A 108 -2.13 -9.23 1.25
N ILE A 109 -3.40 -8.91 1.45
CA ILE A 109 -3.88 -8.16 2.61
C ILE A 109 -4.90 -9.06 3.30
N THR A 110 -4.79 -9.19 4.62
CA THR A 110 -5.72 -9.99 5.41
C THR A 110 -6.22 -9.18 6.60
N LEU A 111 -7.52 -9.24 6.87
CA LEU A 111 -8.10 -8.63 8.07
C LEU A 111 -8.35 -9.72 9.10
N VAL A 112 -7.70 -9.61 10.26
CA VAL A 112 -7.80 -10.59 11.35
C VAL A 112 -8.64 -10.00 12.46
N ASP A 113 -9.74 -10.69 12.79
CA ASP A 113 -10.65 -10.29 13.86
C ASP A 113 -10.02 -10.58 15.22
N GLY A 114 -9.87 -9.55 16.05
CA GLY A 114 -9.32 -9.64 17.40
C GLY A 114 -10.36 -9.51 18.52
N GLY A 115 -11.65 -9.66 18.19
CA GLY A 115 -12.71 -9.56 19.21
C GLY A 115 -13.02 -8.11 19.59
N GLY A 116 -13.24 -7.24 18.62
CA GLY A 116 -13.50 -5.80 18.81
C GLY A 116 -12.41 -4.94 18.20
N THR A 117 -11.29 -5.55 17.85
CA THR A 117 -10.22 -4.92 17.09
C THR A 117 -10.03 -5.67 15.78
N THR A 118 -9.34 -5.06 14.83
CA THR A 118 -9.01 -5.68 13.56
C THR A 118 -7.55 -5.40 13.24
N THR A 119 -6.79 -6.43 12.93
CA THR A 119 -5.41 -6.28 12.47
C THR A 119 -5.37 -6.48 10.96
N GLU A 120 -4.89 -5.47 10.26
CA GLU A 120 -4.61 -5.56 8.84
C GLU A 120 -3.19 -6.07 8.66
N VAL A 121 -3.04 -7.24 8.02
CA VAL A 121 -1.75 -7.88 7.79
C VAL A 121 -1.44 -7.79 6.30
N VAL A 122 -0.33 -7.16 5.96
CA VAL A 122 0.14 -7.05 4.57
C VAL A 122 1.40 -7.89 4.43
N GLU A 123 1.38 -8.84 3.50
CA GLU A 123 2.51 -9.71 3.19
C GLU A 123 2.82 -9.59 1.71
N LEU A 124 4.03 -9.20 1.38
CA LEU A 124 4.42 -8.89 0.00
C LEU A 124 5.75 -9.53 -0.35
N ASP A 125 5.91 -9.82 -1.64
CA ASP A 125 7.21 -10.08 -2.24
C ASP A 125 7.63 -8.82 -3.00
N LEU A 126 8.77 -8.27 -2.64
CA LEU A 126 9.35 -7.09 -3.27
C LEU A 126 10.51 -7.52 -4.14
N ARG A 127 10.49 -7.14 -5.41
CA ARG A 127 11.54 -7.51 -6.34
C ARG A 127 11.91 -6.35 -7.24
N ILE A 128 13.18 -5.95 -7.18
CA ILE A 128 13.73 -4.94 -8.07
C ILE A 128 14.92 -5.55 -8.79
N LYS A 129 14.75 -5.80 -10.10
CA LYS A 129 15.72 -6.52 -10.92
C LYS A 129 16.80 -5.56 -11.44
N VAL A 130 17.65 -5.08 -10.55
CA VAL A 130 18.78 -4.21 -10.88
C VAL A 130 20.04 -4.88 -10.34
N PRO A 131 21.02 -5.16 -11.20
CA PRO A 131 22.27 -5.80 -10.75
C PRO A 131 22.96 -4.98 -9.67
N LEU A 132 23.52 -5.66 -8.67
CA LEU A 132 24.33 -5.14 -7.56
C LEU A 132 23.56 -4.34 -6.51
N ILE A 133 22.59 -3.51 -6.90
CA ILE A 133 21.88 -2.64 -5.95
C ILE A 133 20.40 -3.01 -5.75
N GLY A 134 19.92 -4.06 -6.43
CA GLY A 134 18.51 -4.49 -6.33
C GLY A 134 18.06 -4.71 -4.90
N GLY A 135 18.86 -5.40 -4.09
CA GLY A 135 18.56 -5.67 -2.69
C GLY A 135 18.48 -4.40 -1.84
N LYS A 136 19.36 -3.41 -2.10
CA LYS A 136 19.31 -2.12 -1.42
C LYS A 136 18.07 -1.33 -1.79
N LEU A 137 17.67 -1.38 -3.07
CA LEU A 137 16.45 -0.72 -3.54
C LEU A 137 15.20 -1.38 -2.95
N GLU A 138 15.19 -2.72 -2.85
CA GLU A 138 14.07 -3.46 -2.23
C GLU A 138 13.93 -3.08 -0.76
N LYS A 139 15.03 -2.98 -0.02
CA LYS A 139 15.02 -2.57 1.37
C LYS A 139 14.45 -1.16 1.54
N LEU A 140 14.87 -0.24 0.67
CA LEU A 140 14.37 1.13 0.67
C LEU A 140 12.87 1.17 0.34
N LEU A 141 12.43 0.36 -0.62
CA LEU A 141 11.02 0.24 -0.97
C LEU A 141 10.20 -0.29 0.22
N ALA A 142 10.73 -1.29 0.94
CA ALA A 142 10.08 -1.81 2.15
C ALA A 142 9.89 -0.72 3.20
N GLU A 143 10.89 0.13 3.41
CA GLU A 143 10.80 1.26 4.33
C GLU A 143 9.73 2.26 3.89
N LYS A 144 9.63 2.53 2.59
CA LYS A 144 8.61 3.42 2.03
C LYS A 144 7.21 2.84 2.18
N ILE A 145 7.03 1.55 1.95
CA ILE A 145 5.73 0.89 2.11
C ILE A 145 5.31 0.94 3.59
N THR A 146 6.23 0.64 4.51
CA THR A 146 5.96 0.72 5.95
C THR A 146 5.52 2.14 6.35
N ALA A 147 6.26 3.15 5.91
CA ALA A 147 5.92 4.54 6.21
C ALA A 147 4.54 4.92 5.64
N GLY A 148 4.22 4.45 4.43
CA GLY A 148 2.91 4.66 3.80
C GLY A 148 1.79 3.99 4.58
N MET A 149 1.99 2.77 5.04
CA MET A 149 1.00 2.05 5.86
C MET A 149 0.78 2.74 7.20
N GLU A 150 1.83 3.25 7.83
CA GLU A 150 1.71 3.97 9.09
C GLU A 150 0.95 5.29 8.91
N ALA A 151 1.20 6.01 7.82
CA ALA A 151 0.46 7.23 7.49
C ALA A 151 -1.03 6.92 7.23
N GLU A 152 -1.31 5.87 6.49
CA GLU A 152 -2.67 5.41 6.24
C GLU A 152 -3.36 5.00 7.54
N HIS A 153 -2.65 4.31 8.42
CA HIS A 153 -3.17 3.90 9.73
C HIS A 153 -3.61 5.12 10.56
N THR A 154 -2.78 6.16 10.60
CA THR A 154 -3.12 7.40 11.33
C THR A 154 -4.40 8.03 10.79
N VAL A 155 -4.54 8.10 9.46
CA VAL A 155 -5.76 8.61 8.82
C VAL A 155 -6.95 7.70 9.14
N GLY A 156 -6.74 6.38 9.13
CA GLY A 156 -7.78 5.39 9.42
C GLY A 156 -8.30 5.45 10.83
N VAL A 157 -7.44 5.69 11.80
CA VAL A 157 -7.86 5.88 13.21
C VAL A 157 -8.83 7.07 13.30
N THR A 158 -8.49 8.19 12.68
CA THR A 158 -9.36 9.38 12.66
C THR A 158 -10.68 9.10 11.93
N TYR A 159 -10.61 8.42 10.78
CA TYR A 159 -11.79 8.05 10.00
C TYR A 159 -12.77 7.20 10.83
N LEU A 160 -12.25 6.17 11.49
CA LEU A 160 -13.07 5.25 12.27
C LEU A 160 -13.67 5.91 13.51
N GLU A 161 -12.97 6.86 14.12
CA GLU A 161 -13.51 7.66 15.22
C GLU A 161 -14.72 8.48 14.77
N GLY A 162 -14.67 9.03 13.56
CA GLY A 162 -15.75 9.80 12.97
C GLY A 162 -16.97 8.97 12.57
N GLN A 163 -16.83 7.64 12.47
CA GLN A 163 -17.91 6.73 12.12
C GLN A 163 -18.70 6.22 13.35
N ARG A 164 -18.25 6.53 14.53
CA ARG A 164 -18.85 6.05 15.80
C ARG A 164 -19.90 6.99 16.37
#